data_2c1f7899922cca02093b776692bb100a
#
_entry.id   2c1f7899922cca02093b776692bb100a
#
_cell.length_a   1.000
_cell.length_b   1.000
_cell.length_c   1.000
_cell.angle_alpha   90.00
_cell.angle_beta   90.00
_cell.angle_gamma   90.00
#
_symmetry.space_group_name_H-M   'P 1'
#
loop_
_entity.id
_entity.type
_entity.pdbx_description
1 polymer ?
#
loop_
_entity_poly.entity_id
_entity_poly.type
_entity_poly.pdbx_seq_one_letter_code
_entity_poly.pdbx_strand_id
1 'polypeptide(L)'
;MAEYAKKYNMVMIVPIYEKEQAGVLYNTAAVIDADGTYLGKYRKNHIPHTSGFWEKFFFKPGNLGYPVFQTRYAKVGVYICYDRHFPDGARCLGLNGAEIVYNPSATVAGLSQYLWKLEQPAHAAANGYFMGCINRVGTEKPWNLGKFYGSSYFVDPRGQIFAIASEDKDELLVAEFDLDMIEEVRSVWQFFRDRRPETYGKLVEL
;
A
#
# COMPACT_ATOMS: atom_id res chain seq x y z
N MET A 1 9.09 18.11 -0.19
CA MET A 1 8.94 16.94 0.73
C MET A 1 10.28 16.49 1.25
N ALA A 2 11.35 16.39 0.44
CA ALA A 2 12.70 15.99 0.91
C ALA A 2 13.22 16.85 2.09
N GLU A 3 13.05 18.15 2.02
CA GLU A 3 13.42 19.07 3.11
C GLU A 3 12.64 18.79 4.41
N TYR A 4 11.35 18.45 4.30
CA TYR A 4 10.54 18.07 5.47
C TYR A 4 10.94 16.71 6.02
N ALA A 5 11.21 15.72 5.17
CA ALA A 5 11.74 14.42 5.57
C ALA A 5 13.01 14.59 6.43
N LYS A 6 13.97 15.36 5.91
CA LYS A 6 15.21 15.69 6.62
C LYS A 6 14.98 16.47 7.91
N LYS A 7 14.15 17.53 7.84
CA LYS A 7 13.86 18.40 8.99
C LYS A 7 13.27 17.65 10.18
N TYR A 8 12.36 16.71 9.89
CA TYR A 8 11.64 15.95 10.91
C TYR A 8 12.20 14.55 11.14
N ASN A 9 13.31 14.19 10.44
CA ASN A 9 13.92 12.86 10.51
C ASN A 9 12.90 11.74 10.26
N MET A 10 12.12 11.89 9.20
CA MET A 10 10.94 11.09 8.89
C MET A 10 11.01 10.52 7.48
N VAL A 11 10.78 9.21 7.34
CA VAL A 11 10.52 8.59 6.03
C VAL A 11 9.15 9.05 5.51
N MET A 12 9.10 9.45 4.24
CA MET A 12 7.87 9.92 3.62
C MET A 12 7.51 9.11 2.38
N ILE A 13 6.26 8.67 2.33
CA ILE A 13 5.64 8.08 1.14
C ILE A 13 4.66 9.11 0.59
N VAL A 14 4.93 9.61 -0.61
CA VAL A 14 4.23 10.74 -1.20
C VAL A 14 3.53 10.31 -2.49
N PRO A 15 2.19 10.05 -2.46
CA PRO A 15 1.42 9.80 -3.68
C PRO A 15 1.42 11.03 -4.58
N ILE A 16 1.68 10.81 -5.88
CA ILE A 16 1.77 11.86 -6.88
C ILE A 16 1.12 11.44 -8.21
N TYR A 17 0.68 12.43 -8.96
CA TYR A 17 0.34 12.31 -10.38
C TYR A 17 1.64 12.50 -11.17
N GLU A 18 2.23 11.40 -11.63
CA GLU A 18 3.51 11.43 -12.34
C GLU A 18 3.32 11.65 -13.84
N LYS A 19 4.00 12.66 -14.38
CA LYS A 19 4.17 12.83 -15.82
C LYS A 19 5.59 12.38 -16.21
N GLU A 20 5.72 11.22 -16.85
CA GLU A 20 7.00 10.75 -17.36
C GLU A 20 7.41 11.51 -18.62
N GLN A 21 6.45 11.67 -19.54
CA GLN A 21 6.57 12.48 -20.74
C GLN A 21 5.18 12.94 -21.23
N ALA A 22 5.11 13.72 -22.28
CA ALA A 22 3.82 14.12 -22.84
C ALA A 22 2.99 12.88 -23.24
N GLY A 23 1.78 12.78 -22.69
CA GLY A 23 0.87 11.67 -22.95
C GLY A 23 1.19 10.37 -22.19
N VAL A 24 2.21 10.32 -21.34
CA VAL A 24 2.54 9.15 -20.52
C VAL A 24 2.54 9.50 -19.04
N LEU A 25 1.50 9.04 -18.36
CA LEU A 25 1.19 9.39 -17.00
C LEU A 25 1.06 8.13 -16.12
N TYR A 26 1.45 8.24 -14.85
CA TYR A 26 1.34 7.17 -13.87
C TYR A 26 0.75 7.66 -12.54
N ASN A 27 0.01 6.79 -11.89
CA ASN A 27 -0.34 6.92 -10.49
C ASN A 27 0.83 6.37 -9.68
N THR A 28 1.51 7.22 -8.94
CA THR A 28 2.85 6.92 -8.39
C THR A 28 2.93 7.30 -6.93
N ALA A 29 3.76 6.62 -6.16
CA ALA A 29 4.19 7.05 -4.84
C ALA A 29 5.72 7.16 -4.80
N ALA A 30 6.22 8.33 -4.48
CA ALA A 30 7.64 8.59 -4.22
C ALA A 30 8.00 8.19 -2.79
N VAL A 31 9.17 7.61 -2.59
CA VAL A 31 9.69 7.25 -1.26
C VAL A 31 10.94 8.07 -0.97
N ILE A 32 10.92 8.78 0.15
CA ILE A 32 11.97 9.69 0.59
C ILE A 32 12.43 9.25 1.98
N ASP A 33 13.73 9.06 2.16
CA ASP A 33 14.29 8.66 3.44
C ASP A 33 14.35 9.80 4.45
N ALA A 34 14.60 9.48 5.69
CA ALA A 34 14.64 10.39 6.83
C ALA A 34 15.72 11.50 6.74
N ASP A 35 16.74 11.30 5.91
CA ASP A 35 17.75 12.33 5.61
C ASP A 35 17.40 13.24 4.44
N GLY A 36 16.24 12.98 3.78
CA GLY A 36 15.77 13.67 2.60
C GLY A 36 16.18 13.04 1.29
N THR A 37 16.91 11.91 1.32
CA THR A 37 17.31 11.18 0.10
C THR A 37 16.08 10.59 -0.60
N TYR A 38 15.96 10.84 -1.91
CA TYR A 38 14.96 10.18 -2.74
C TYR A 38 15.41 8.75 -3.04
N LEU A 39 14.71 7.76 -2.49
CA LEU A 39 15.03 6.33 -2.65
C LEU A 39 14.47 5.73 -3.95
N GLY A 40 13.45 6.34 -4.52
CA GLY A 40 12.78 5.83 -5.71
C GLY A 40 11.27 5.95 -5.61
N LYS A 41 10.57 5.20 -6.47
CA LYS A 41 9.12 5.28 -6.59
C LYS A 41 8.49 3.93 -6.90
N TYR A 42 7.24 3.77 -6.50
CA TYR A 42 6.34 2.73 -6.96
C TYR A 42 5.32 3.33 -7.93
N ARG A 43 5.08 2.67 -9.06
CA ARG A 43 4.01 2.98 -10.00
C ARG A 43 2.89 1.95 -9.86
N LYS A 44 1.67 2.40 -9.61
CA LYS A 44 0.49 1.54 -9.44
C LYS A 44 0.36 0.56 -10.60
N ASN A 45 0.40 -0.74 -10.31
CA ASN A 45 0.36 -1.78 -11.35
C ASN A 45 -1.05 -2.03 -11.87
N HIS A 46 -2.05 -2.06 -10.98
CA HIS A 46 -3.42 -2.37 -11.34
C HIS A 46 -4.26 -1.09 -11.38
N ILE A 47 -4.67 -0.69 -12.57
CA ILE A 47 -5.42 0.55 -12.80
C ILE A 47 -6.91 0.23 -12.91
N PRO A 48 -7.78 0.75 -12.01
CA PRO A 48 -9.22 0.51 -12.06
C PRO A 48 -9.88 1.23 -13.23
N HIS A 49 -11.02 0.68 -13.64
CA HIS A 49 -11.92 1.31 -14.60
C HIS A 49 -13.35 0.96 -14.23
N THR A 50 -13.88 1.65 -13.23
CA THR A 50 -15.25 1.49 -12.74
C THR A 50 -15.93 2.85 -12.66
N SER A 51 -17.25 2.87 -12.52
CA SER A 51 -18.00 4.13 -12.40
C SER A 51 -17.42 5.02 -11.32
N GLY A 52 -17.07 6.25 -11.70
CA GLY A 52 -16.40 7.23 -10.83
C GLY A 52 -14.88 7.11 -10.73
N PHE A 53 -14.30 5.98 -11.12
CA PHE A 53 -12.85 5.72 -11.07
C PHE A 53 -12.32 5.36 -12.46
N TRP A 54 -12.29 6.36 -13.34
CA TRP A 54 -11.87 6.23 -14.74
C TRP A 54 -10.35 6.33 -14.91
N GLU A 55 -9.58 5.72 -14.01
CA GLU A 55 -8.12 5.87 -13.96
C GLU A 55 -7.42 5.38 -15.24
N LYS A 56 -7.97 4.36 -15.94
CA LYS A 56 -7.39 3.87 -17.22
C LYS A 56 -7.40 4.92 -18.34
N PHE A 57 -8.22 5.95 -18.22
CA PHE A 57 -8.19 7.06 -19.17
C PHE A 57 -6.91 7.89 -19.03
N PHE A 58 -6.39 8.00 -17.82
CA PHE A 58 -5.25 8.86 -17.51
C PHE A 58 -3.94 8.09 -17.43
N PHE A 59 -3.93 6.93 -16.76
CA PHE A 59 -2.70 6.27 -16.33
C PHE A 59 -2.41 4.99 -17.08
N LYS A 60 -1.13 4.83 -17.42
CA LYS A 60 -0.58 3.51 -17.80
C LYS A 60 -0.43 2.64 -16.55
N PRO A 61 -0.56 1.30 -16.69
CA PRO A 61 -0.10 0.37 -15.67
C PRO A 61 1.37 0.58 -15.32
N GLY A 62 1.70 0.40 -14.05
CA GLY A 62 3.08 0.48 -13.56
C GLY A 62 4.00 -0.51 -14.27
N ASN A 63 5.27 -0.15 -14.36
CA ASN A 63 6.30 -0.93 -15.07
C ASN A 63 7.59 -1.10 -14.25
N LEU A 64 7.51 -0.88 -12.95
CA LEU A 64 8.65 -0.99 -12.03
C LEU A 64 8.58 -2.24 -11.13
N GLY A 65 7.58 -3.11 -11.36
CA GLY A 65 7.32 -4.25 -10.48
C GLY A 65 6.90 -3.83 -9.08
N TYR A 66 7.41 -4.52 -8.09
CA TYR A 66 7.08 -4.32 -6.66
C TYR A 66 8.35 -4.01 -5.85
N PRO A 67 8.95 -2.81 -6.03
CA PRO A 67 10.17 -2.44 -5.31
C PRO A 67 9.92 -2.33 -3.82
N VAL A 68 10.94 -2.71 -3.05
CA VAL A 68 11.01 -2.49 -1.60
C VAL A 68 12.20 -1.58 -1.34
N PHE A 69 11.97 -0.55 -0.56
CA PHE A 69 12.94 0.51 -0.30
C PHE A 69 13.56 0.31 1.08
N GLN A 70 14.88 0.18 1.12
CA GLN A 70 15.62 0.19 2.39
C GLN A 70 15.65 1.62 2.89
N THR A 71 14.89 1.89 3.94
CA THR A 71 14.89 3.18 4.62
C THR A 71 15.75 3.13 5.87
N ARG A 72 15.91 4.27 6.52
CA ARG A 72 16.61 4.35 7.81
C ARG A 72 15.98 3.46 8.89
N TYR A 73 14.67 3.23 8.85
CA TYR A 73 13.95 2.59 9.96
C TYR A 73 13.44 1.19 9.61
N ALA A 74 13.06 0.94 8.36
CA ALA A 74 12.47 -0.32 7.94
C ALA A 74 12.58 -0.51 6.43
N LYS A 75 12.36 -1.72 5.94
CA LYS A 75 12.15 -2.03 4.53
C LYS A 75 10.70 -1.78 4.16
N VAL A 76 10.46 -0.78 3.33
CA VAL A 76 9.12 -0.27 3.02
C VAL A 76 8.70 -0.62 1.61
N GLY A 77 7.52 -1.24 1.49
CA GLY A 77 6.80 -1.43 0.23
C GLY A 77 5.63 -0.47 0.09
N VAL A 78 5.21 -0.23 -1.16
CA VAL A 78 4.01 0.56 -1.45
C VAL A 78 3.08 -0.24 -2.35
N TYR A 79 1.77 -0.19 -2.07
CA TYR A 79 0.74 -0.93 -2.78
C TYR A 79 -0.50 -0.04 -2.90
N ILE A 80 -0.73 0.61 -4.06
CA ILE A 80 -1.66 1.75 -4.15
C ILE A 80 -3.10 1.28 -4.38
N CYS A 81 -3.99 1.59 -3.43
CA CYS A 81 -5.45 1.53 -3.55
C CYS A 81 -5.96 0.21 -4.14
N TYR A 82 -6.36 0.19 -5.42
CA TYR A 82 -6.91 -0.94 -6.16
C TYR A 82 -5.96 -2.15 -6.21
N ASP A 83 -4.66 -1.94 -6.09
CA ASP A 83 -3.68 -3.03 -6.02
C ASP A 83 -4.02 -4.05 -4.91
N ARG A 84 -4.64 -3.61 -3.81
CA ARG A 84 -5.00 -4.49 -2.68
C ARG A 84 -5.87 -5.68 -3.03
N HIS A 85 -6.62 -5.60 -4.16
CA HIS A 85 -7.47 -6.71 -4.63
C HIS A 85 -6.66 -7.87 -5.25
N PHE A 86 -5.34 -7.69 -5.44
CA PHE A 86 -4.46 -8.63 -6.11
C PHE A 86 -3.43 -9.21 -5.12
N PRO A 87 -3.65 -10.42 -4.59
CA PRO A 87 -2.75 -11.00 -3.58
C PRO A 87 -1.34 -11.28 -4.11
N ASP A 88 -1.19 -11.42 -5.43
CA ASP A 88 0.09 -11.73 -6.08
C ASP A 88 1.12 -10.61 -5.87
N GLY A 89 0.71 -9.35 -6.03
CA GLY A 89 1.58 -8.20 -5.79
C GLY A 89 1.95 -8.04 -4.31
N ALA A 90 1.00 -8.29 -3.41
CA ALA A 90 1.25 -8.31 -1.97
C ALA A 90 2.30 -9.39 -1.61
N ARG A 91 2.21 -10.57 -2.25
CA ARG A 91 3.22 -11.64 -2.10
C ARG A 91 4.58 -11.23 -2.67
N CYS A 92 4.62 -10.57 -3.81
CA CYS A 92 5.87 -10.06 -4.38
C CYS A 92 6.58 -9.08 -3.44
N LEU A 93 5.85 -8.15 -2.82
CA LEU A 93 6.40 -7.24 -1.81
C LEU A 93 6.99 -8.00 -0.62
N GLY A 94 6.28 -9.03 -0.12
CA GLY A 94 6.79 -9.89 0.95
C GLY A 94 8.06 -10.64 0.57
N LEU A 95 8.11 -11.19 -0.65
CA LEU A 95 9.30 -11.90 -1.17
C LEU A 95 10.49 -10.97 -1.40
N ASN A 96 10.23 -9.71 -1.75
CA ASN A 96 11.25 -8.68 -1.86
C ASN A 96 11.69 -8.11 -0.51
N GLY A 97 11.16 -8.66 0.60
CA GLY A 97 11.61 -8.39 1.96
C GLY A 97 10.94 -7.20 2.63
N ALA A 98 9.74 -6.79 2.19
CA ALA A 98 9.00 -5.74 2.88
C ALA A 98 8.75 -6.11 4.35
N GLU A 99 8.98 -5.15 5.24
CA GLU A 99 8.66 -5.18 6.66
C GLU A 99 7.38 -4.41 6.95
N ILE A 100 7.19 -3.30 6.22
CA ILE A 100 5.97 -2.50 6.28
C ILE A 100 5.50 -2.22 4.85
N VAL A 101 4.22 -2.46 4.56
CA VAL A 101 3.59 -2.11 3.27
C VAL A 101 2.53 -1.05 3.49
N TYR A 102 2.65 0.08 2.79
CA TYR A 102 1.65 1.16 2.85
C TYR A 102 0.71 1.12 1.64
N ASN A 103 -0.60 1.24 1.92
CA ASN A 103 -1.64 1.28 0.90
C ASN A 103 -2.37 2.63 0.94
N PRO A 104 -1.82 3.67 0.28
CA PRO A 104 -2.55 4.93 0.11
C PRO A 104 -3.72 4.74 -0.85
N SER A 105 -4.91 5.19 -0.43
CA SER A 105 -6.18 4.91 -1.10
C SER A 105 -7.14 6.09 -1.11
N ALA A 106 -8.04 6.07 -2.11
CA ALA A 106 -9.24 6.87 -2.17
C ALA A 106 -10.39 5.96 -2.58
N THR A 107 -11.05 5.33 -1.61
CA THR A 107 -12.11 4.36 -1.87
C THR A 107 -13.41 4.76 -1.16
N VAL A 108 -14.54 4.60 -1.87
CA VAL A 108 -15.86 5.04 -1.43
C VAL A 108 -16.69 3.90 -0.85
N ALA A 109 -17.68 4.25 -0.03
CA ALA A 109 -18.64 3.32 0.53
C ALA A 109 -19.43 2.60 -0.58
N GLY A 110 -19.83 1.36 -0.29
CA GLY A 110 -20.60 0.51 -1.20
C GLY A 110 -20.10 -0.93 -1.22
N LEU A 111 -20.21 -1.57 -2.38
CA LEU A 111 -19.97 -3.01 -2.55
C LEU A 111 -18.60 -3.50 -2.07
N SER A 112 -17.55 -2.68 -2.18
CA SER A 112 -16.20 -3.07 -1.80
C SER A 112 -15.77 -2.61 -0.40
N GLN A 113 -16.64 -1.94 0.37
CA GLN A 113 -16.25 -1.39 1.67
C GLN A 113 -15.83 -2.47 2.66
N TYR A 114 -16.49 -3.63 2.68
CA TYR A 114 -16.11 -4.74 3.55
C TYR A 114 -14.73 -5.33 3.21
N LEU A 115 -14.32 -5.27 1.94
CA LEU A 115 -13.02 -5.74 1.48
C LEU A 115 -11.86 -4.93 2.09
N TRP A 116 -12.12 -3.68 2.48
CA TRP A 116 -11.12 -2.80 3.10
C TRP A 116 -10.51 -3.42 4.35
N LYS A 117 -11.35 -4.03 5.20
CA LYS A 117 -10.91 -4.70 6.44
C LYS A 117 -10.70 -6.21 6.28
N LEU A 118 -10.88 -6.77 5.09
CA LEU A 118 -10.69 -8.19 4.81
C LEU A 118 -9.34 -8.44 4.11
N GLU A 119 -9.10 -7.77 2.99
CA GLU A 119 -7.98 -8.10 2.09
C GLU A 119 -6.62 -7.75 2.69
N GLN A 120 -6.48 -6.57 3.25
CA GLN A 120 -5.19 -6.08 3.74
C GLN A 120 -4.72 -6.81 5.02
N PRO A 121 -5.58 -7.12 6.00
CA PRO A 121 -5.25 -8.05 7.08
C PRO A 121 -4.84 -9.44 6.58
N ALA A 122 -5.51 -9.97 5.56
CA ALA A 122 -5.12 -11.24 4.94
C ALA A 122 -3.73 -11.15 4.29
N HIS A 123 -3.41 -10.04 3.62
CA HIS A 123 -2.06 -9.82 3.07
C HIS A 123 -1.00 -9.72 4.15
N ALA A 124 -1.27 -8.98 5.24
CA ALA A 124 -0.35 -8.87 6.37
C ALA A 124 -0.05 -10.25 6.98
N ALA A 125 -1.09 -11.02 7.30
CA ALA A 125 -0.95 -12.37 7.86
C ALA A 125 -0.23 -13.33 6.92
N ALA A 126 -0.62 -13.36 5.64
CA ALA A 126 -0.03 -14.27 4.66
C ALA A 126 1.45 -14.01 4.38
N ASN A 127 1.93 -12.78 4.61
CA ASN A 127 3.32 -12.38 4.36
C ASN A 127 4.11 -12.04 5.62
N GLY A 128 3.47 -12.05 6.80
CA GLY A 128 4.12 -11.76 8.07
C GLY A 128 4.81 -10.38 8.06
N TYR A 129 4.12 -9.33 7.58
CA TYR A 129 4.58 -7.95 7.59
C TYR A 129 3.51 -7.00 8.14
N PHE A 130 3.89 -5.80 8.52
CA PHE A 130 2.92 -4.75 8.89
C PHE A 130 2.28 -4.11 7.67
N MET A 131 1.04 -3.61 7.81
CA MET A 131 0.42 -2.74 6.81
C MET A 131 -0.08 -1.44 7.41
N GLY A 132 0.16 -0.35 6.68
CA GLY A 132 -0.47 0.95 6.92
C GLY A 132 -1.46 1.25 5.80
N CYS A 133 -2.75 1.29 6.13
CA CYS A 133 -3.86 1.42 5.19
C CYS A 133 -4.48 2.81 5.35
N ILE A 134 -4.29 3.67 4.35
CA ILE A 134 -4.69 5.07 4.41
C ILE A 134 -5.85 5.30 3.43
N ASN A 135 -6.96 5.86 3.90
CA ASN A 135 -8.09 6.20 3.06
C ASN A 135 -8.56 7.63 3.29
N ARG A 136 -9.20 8.22 2.29
CA ARG A 136 -9.83 9.53 2.36
C ARG A 136 -11.13 9.49 3.17
N VAL A 137 -11.58 10.66 3.65
CA VAL A 137 -12.87 10.87 4.31
C VAL A 137 -13.70 11.90 3.58
N GLY A 138 -15.04 11.84 3.77
CA GLY A 138 -15.98 12.86 3.31
C GLY A 138 -16.46 12.67 1.87
N THR A 139 -16.99 13.74 1.30
CA THR A 139 -17.56 13.77 -0.06
C THR A 139 -16.98 14.96 -0.83
N GLU A 140 -16.59 14.72 -2.08
CA GLU A 140 -15.97 15.75 -2.91
C GLU A 140 -16.92 16.29 -3.96
N LYS A 141 -17.11 17.61 -3.93
CA LYS A 141 -17.85 18.35 -4.96
C LYS A 141 -16.89 18.73 -6.11
N PRO A 142 -17.39 18.89 -7.34
CA PRO A 142 -18.77 18.70 -7.78
C PRO A 142 -19.14 17.27 -8.21
N TRP A 143 -18.17 16.36 -8.31
CA TRP A 143 -18.34 15.05 -8.97
C TRP A 143 -19.15 14.05 -8.16
N ASN A 144 -19.23 14.22 -6.84
CA ASN A 144 -20.01 13.37 -5.94
C ASN A 144 -19.87 11.85 -6.23
N LEU A 145 -18.62 11.38 -6.27
CA LEU A 145 -18.28 9.97 -6.54
C LEU A 145 -18.80 9.00 -5.47
N GLY A 146 -19.31 9.52 -4.36
CA GLY A 146 -19.72 8.79 -3.18
C GLY A 146 -19.03 9.31 -1.92
N LYS A 147 -19.37 8.73 -0.77
CA LYS A 147 -18.71 9.06 0.50
C LYS A 147 -17.44 8.22 0.64
N PHE A 148 -16.29 8.87 0.76
CA PHE A 148 -15.06 8.24 1.22
C PHE A 148 -15.20 7.94 2.70
N TYR A 149 -15.03 6.68 3.09
CA TYR A 149 -15.41 6.19 4.42
C TYR A 149 -14.27 6.18 5.44
N GLY A 150 -13.14 6.82 5.15
CA GLY A 150 -12.03 6.88 6.11
C GLY A 150 -11.59 5.51 6.58
N SER A 151 -11.69 5.28 7.88
CA SER A 151 -11.28 4.01 8.51
C SER A 151 -9.85 3.63 8.13
N SER A 152 -8.92 4.59 8.11
CA SER A 152 -7.50 4.29 7.98
C SER A 152 -7.06 3.44 9.17
N TYR A 153 -6.13 2.49 8.97
CA TYR A 153 -5.73 1.60 10.06
C TYR A 153 -4.32 1.02 9.86
N PHE A 154 -3.80 0.46 10.95
CA PHE A 154 -2.59 -0.36 10.93
C PHE A 154 -2.89 -1.80 11.26
N VAL A 155 -2.19 -2.71 10.59
CA VAL A 155 -2.30 -4.17 10.76
C VAL A 155 -0.94 -4.74 11.13
N ASP A 156 -0.94 -5.66 12.08
CA ASP A 156 0.25 -6.39 12.49
C ASP A 156 0.54 -7.64 11.62
N PRO A 157 1.71 -8.28 11.76
CA PRO A 157 2.08 -9.48 11.00
C PRO A 157 1.17 -10.70 11.24
N ARG A 158 0.28 -10.68 12.23
CA ARG A 158 -0.73 -11.71 12.47
C ARG A 158 -2.07 -11.41 11.81
N GLY A 159 -2.18 -10.24 11.13
CA GLY A 159 -3.41 -9.79 10.50
C GLY A 159 -4.39 -9.11 11.46
N GLN A 160 -3.94 -8.68 12.65
CA GLN A 160 -4.79 -7.98 13.59
C GLN A 160 -4.72 -6.46 13.34
N ILE A 161 -5.88 -5.82 13.24
CA ILE A 161 -5.97 -4.36 13.23
C ILE A 161 -5.74 -3.88 14.65
N PHE A 162 -4.65 -3.13 14.89
CA PHE A 162 -4.28 -2.68 16.24
C PHE A 162 -4.43 -1.17 16.47
N ALA A 163 -4.68 -0.41 15.39
CA ALA A 163 -5.03 1.00 15.45
C ALA A 163 -5.93 1.36 14.27
N ILE A 164 -6.99 2.11 14.50
CA ILE A 164 -7.95 2.52 13.47
C ILE A 164 -8.43 3.96 13.69
N ALA A 165 -8.47 4.71 12.61
CA ALA A 165 -9.00 6.06 12.54
C ALA A 165 -10.52 6.09 12.32
N SER A 166 -11.14 7.23 12.51
CA SER A 166 -12.58 7.44 12.32
C SER A 166 -13.00 7.31 10.83
N GLU A 167 -14.31 7.23 10.64
CA GLU A 167 -14.93 7.14 9.31
C GLU A 167 -15.30 8.51 8.71
N ASP A 168 -15.20 9.58 9.48
CA ASP A 168 -15.81 10.86 9.15
C ASP A 168 -14.95 12.10 9.42
N LYS A 169 -13.74 11.92 9.97
CA LYS A 169 -12.87 13.04 10.35
C LYS A 169 -11.51 12.96 9.67
N ASP A 170 -10.99 14.14 9.30
CA ASP A 170 -9.57 14.29 9.01
C ASP A 170 -8.79 14.18 10.30
N GLU A 171 -7.95 13.16 10.42
CA GLU A 171 -7.15 12.92 11.62
C GLU A 171 -5.80 12.27 11.30
N LEU A 172 -4.86 12.43 12.20
CA LEU A 172 -3.56 11.78 12.17
C LEU A 172 -3.63 10.50 13.00
N LEU A 173 -3.51 9.34 12.35
CA LEU A 173 -3.36 8.06 13.03
C LEU A 173 -1.88 7.80 13.29
N VAL A 174 -1.52 7.57 14.55
CA VAL A 174 -0.16 7.26 14.98
C VAL A 174 -0.15 5.94 15.74
N ALA A 175 0.85 5.10 15.47
CA ALA A 175 1.05 3.84 16.17
C ALA A 175 2.53 3.46 16.22
N GLU A 176 2.90 2.64 17.17
CA GLU A 176 4.23 2.04 17.29
C GLU A 176 4.23 0.65 16.66
N PHE A 177 5.30 0.31 15.94
CA PHE A 177 5.52 -0.99 15.34
C PHE A 177 6.70 -1.68 16.01
N ASP A 178 6.45 -2.82 16.62
CA ASP A 178 7.50 -3.72 17.07
C ASP A 178 7.94 -4.61 15.88
N LEU A 179 9.02 -4.23 15.24
CA LEU A 179 9.51 -4.94 14.05
C LEU A 179 10.02 -6.36 14.37
N ASP A 180 10.38 -6.66 15.61
CA ASP A 180 10.82 -8.00 16.03
C ASP A 180 9.66 -9.01 15.90
N MET A 181 8.41 -8.56 16.00
CA MET A 181 7.21 -9.38 15.75
C MET A 181 7.23 -10.05 14.37
N ILE A 182 7.87 -9.44 13.37
CA ILE A 182 7.99 -10.04 12.02
C ILE A 182 8.76 -11.34 12.10
N GLU A 183 9.90 -11.35 12.80
CA GLU A 183 10.72 -12.54 12.97
C GLU A 183 10.00 -13.59 13.81
N GLU A 184 9.35 -13.20 14.90
CA GLU A 184 8.54 -14.10 15.73
C GLU A 184 7.47 -14.82 14.90
N VAL A 185 6.66 -14.05 14.15
CA VAL A 185 5.55 -14.62 13.36
C VAL A 185 6.07 -15.54 12.26
N ARG A 186 7.13 -15.12 11.54
CA ARG A 186 7.71 -15.92 10.45
C ARG A 186 8.43 -17.17 10.92
N SER A 187 8.96 -17.18 12.14
CA SER A 187 9.59 -18.35 12.73
C SER A 187 8.57 -19.42 13.15
N VAL A 188 7.38 -18.99 13.60
CA VAL A 188 6.27 -19.89 13.96
C VAL A 188 5.50 -20.35 12.72
N TRP A 189 5.08 -19.40 11.89
CA TRP A 189 4.37 -19.64 10.64
C TRP A 189 5.32 -19.51 9.45
N GLN A 190 5.97 -20.58 9.11
CA GLN A 190 7.05 -20.61 8.11
C GLN A 190 6.50 -20.60 6.68
N PHE A 191 5.53 -19.72 6.39
CA PHE A 191 4.84 -19.65 5.10
C PHE A 191 5.79 -19.45 3.91
N PHE A 192 6.88 -18.70 4.07
CA PHE A 192 7.87 -18.52 2.99
C PHE A 192 8.66 -19.78 2.68
N ARG A 193 9.00 -20.59 3.70
CA ARG A 193 9.66 -21.88 3.53
C ARG A 193 8.75 -22.89 2.84
N ASP A 194 7.46 -22.89 3.23
CA ASP A 194 6.51 -23.92 2.83
C ASP A 194 5.82 -23.61 1.48
N ARG A 195 6.20 -22.50 0.83
CA ARG A 195 5.74 -22.17 -0.52
C ARG A 195 6.15 -23.24 -1.53
N ARG A 196 5.30 -23.46 -2.52
CA ARG A 196 5.49 -24.43 -3.61
C ARG A 196 5.50 -23.71 -4.98
N PRO A 197 6.48 -22.79 -5.24
CA PRO A 197 6.49 -21.98 -6.46
C PRO A 197 6.45 -22.80 -7.75
N GLU A 198 6.96 -24.04 -7.74
CA GLU A 198 6.91 -24.98 -8.86
C GLU A 198 5.47 -25.38 -9.25
N THR A 199 4.47 -25.11 -8.41
CA THR A 199 3.05 -25.38 -8.68
C THR A 199 2.28 -24.15 -9.16
N TYR A 200 2.92 -22.98 -9.19
CA TYR A 200 2.24 -21.69 -9.43
C TYR A 200 2.36 -21.20 -10.88
N GLY A 201 2.76 -22.06 -11.82
CA GLY A 201 2.93 -21.66 -13.24
C GLY A 201 1.73 -20.94 -13.84
N LYS A 202 0.52 -21.36 -13.49
CA LYS A 202 -0.72 -20.71 -13.95
C LYS A 202 -0.86 -19.24 -13.59
N LEU A 203 -0.20 -18.76 -12.53
CA LEU A 203 -0.26 -17.34 -12.14
C LEU A 203 0.44 -16.41 -13.14
N VAL A 204 1.30 -16.93 -13.99
CA VAL A 204 2.09 -16.16 -14.97
C VAL A 204 1.76 -16.51 -16.42
N GLU A 205 0.77 -17.36 -16.65
CA GLU A 205 0.22 -17.65 -17.98
C GLU A 205 -0.87 -16.63 -18.34
N LEU A 206 -0.90 -16.17 -19.60
CA LEU A 206 -1.94 -15.28 -20.17
C LEU A 206 -3.06 -16.09 -20.82
#